data_d452f173aac1c9edc0252b24fae2a699
#
_entry.id   d452f173aac1c9edc0252b24fae2a699
#
_cell.length_a   1.000
_cell.length_b   1.000
_cell.length_c   1.000
_cell.angle_alpha   90.00
_cell.angle_beta   90.00
_cell.angle_gamma   90.00
#
_symmetry.space_group_name_H-M   'P 1'
#
loop_
_entity.id
_entity.type
_entity.pdbx_description
1 polymer ?
#
loop_
_entity_poly.entity_id
_entity_poly.type
_entity_poly.pdbx_seq_one_letter_code
_entity_poly.pdbx_strand_id
1 'polypeptide(L)'
;MLEQFPQPLKEARRWVCFDAAKTPINPATGKNAMPNEPSTWGTLASAQAAVTRYGLRGVGVLLGDGLCGIDIDHCRDPATGALSDMAVQIIARMDSYTEASPSGTGVHILFTGTKPAGPCRKSSIGLEMYDGGRYFTVTGNVLEAKAIAERTEACAAVHAQYLAKPEPAGTPAPAVVWQAVDRSDEEILHTACSAKDGERFAALYAGSWQAYYASHSEADLSFCNLLAFWFAADKARMDRVFRASGLMRPKWDQRRGAKTYGDAGPCRGRLSGGVHPAPADSRRRPGLCGSGRSPAGPQCQIHRCRQGAGPGQRAGPRRQELLHGRHRKRPPLP
;
A
#
# COMPACT_ATOMS: atom_id res chain seq x y z
N MET A 1 32.14 -8.29 11.54
CA MET A 1 30.81 -8.86 11.31
C MET A 1 30.23 -8.45 9.94
N LEU A 2 30.55 -7.29 9.39
CA LEU A 2 30.06 -6.83 8.10
C LEU A 2 31.23 -6.52 7.13
N GLU A 3 32.21 -7.42 7.09
CA GLU A 3 33.44 -7.23 6.29
C GLU A 3 33.14 -7.26 4.78
N GLN A 4 32.10 -8.02 4.37
CA GLN A 4 31.70 -8.17 2.98
C GLN A 4 31.00 -6.94 2.39
N PHE A 5 30.60 -5.99 3.23
CA PHE A 5 30.01 -4.74 2.74
C PHE A 5 31.07 -3.85 2.10
N PRO A 6 30.83 -3.30 0.91
CA PRO A 6 31.72 -2.33 0.31
C PRO A 6 31.97 -1.13 1.22
N GLN A 7 33.20 -0.61 1.24
CA GLN A 7 33.54 0.52 2.08
C GLN A 7 32.63 1.75 1.83
N PRO A 8 32.32 2.13 0.57
CA PRO A 8 31.38 3.23 0.33
C PRO A 8 30.01 3.04 0.97
N LEU A 9 29.51 1.80 1.04
CA LEU A 9 28.23 1.52 1.68
C LEU A 9 28.31 1.62 3.21
N LYS A 10 29.43 1.18 3.82
CA LYS A 10 29.66 1.33 5.27
C LYS A 10 29.71 2.80 5.70
N GLU A 11 30.29 3.66 4.86
CA GLU A 11 30.42 5.10 5.09
C GLU A 11 29.18 5.90 4.69
N ALA A 12 28.35 5.34 3.83
CA ALA A 12 27.12 6.00 3.39
C ALA A 12 26.15 6.25 4.55
N ARG A 13 25.47 7.39 4.52
CA ARG A 13 24.44 7.75 5.50
C ARG A 13 23.09 7.11 5.11
N ARG A 14 23.01 5.79 5.22
CA ARG A 14 21.80 5.01 4.94
C ARG A 14 21.54 3.89 5.95
N TRP A 15 22.15 4.01 7.13
CA TRP A 15 22.00 3.01 8.18
C TRP A 15 21.05 3.49 9.27
N VAL A 16 20.26 2.56 9.78
CA VAL A 16 19.37 2.72 10.91
C VAL A 16 19.59 1.57 11.89
N CYS A 17 19.10 1.71 13.10
CA CYS A 17 18.95 0.59 14.02
C CYS A 17 17.51 0.05 13.94
N PHE A 18 17.24 -1.07 14.61
CA PHE A 18 15.87 -1.54 14.78
C PHE A 18 15.64 -2.11 16.18
N ASP A 19 14.40 -2.01 16.64
CA ASP A 19 13.93 -2.54 17.92
C ASP A 19 13.38 -3.97 17.78
N ALA A 20 12.80 -4.51 18.87
CA ALA A 20 12.22 -5.86 18.89
C ALA A 20 11.01 -6.02 17.94
N ALA A 21 10.31 -4.92 17.61
CA ALA A 21 9.19 -4.90 16.66
C ALA A 21 9.67 -4.68 15.22
N LYS A 22 10.98 -4.65 14.96
CA LYS A 22 11.60 -4.27 13.69
C LYS A 22 11.25 -2.85 13.23
N THR A 23 10.93 -1.94 14.18
CA THR A 23 10.76 -0.52 13.87
C THR A 23 12.12 0.11 13.57
N PRO A 24 12.30 0.85 12.46
CA PRO A 24 13.56 1.53 12.18
C PRO A 24 13.76 2.70 13.15
N ILE A 25 14.96 2.77 13.74
CA ILE A 25 15.35 3.76 14.76
C ILE A 25 16.51 4.60 14.26
N ASN A 26 16.38 5.92 14.42
CA ASN A 26 17.41 6.90 14.10
C ASN A 26 18.61 6.76 15.05
N PRO A 27 19.81 6.49 14.53
CA PRO A 27 21.00 6.25 15.36
C PRO A 27 21.43 7.46 16.21
N ALA A 28 21.10 8.66 15.76
CA ALA A 28 21.49 9.88 16.47
C ALA A 28 20.57 10.18 17.67
N THR A 29 19.27 9.87 17.55
CA THR A 29 18.25 10.33 18.49
C THR A 29 17.56 9.23 19.29
N GLY A 30 17.67 7.97 18.87
CA GLY A 30 16.92 6.85 19.45
C GLY A 30 15.42 6.86 19.16
N LYS A 31 14.94 7.79 18.33
CA LYS A 31 13.53 7.88 17.89
C LYS A 31 13.33 7.13 16.56
N ASN A 32 12.07 6.96 16.15
CA ASN A 32 11.76 6.31 14.88
C ASN A 32 12.47 6.99 13.71
N ALA A 33 13.05 6.20 12.82
CA ALA A 33 13.56 6.64 11.53
C ALA A 33 12.50 6.44 10.45
N MET A 34 12.59 7.23 9.38
CA MET A 34 11.66 7.17 8.25
C MET A 34 12.38 6.72 6.99
N PRO A 35 11.89 5.67 6.28
CA PRO A 35 12.56 5.14 5.09
C PRO A 35 12.66 6.12 3.91
N ASN A 36 11.95 7.24 3.95
CA ASN A 36 11.94 8.28 2.93
C ASN A 36 12.51 9.63 3.44
N GLU A 37 13.17 9.62 4.61
CA GLU A 37 13.72 10.83 5.22
C GLU A 37 15.19 10.63 5.63
N PRO A 38 16.15 10.93 4.72
CA PRO A 38 17.58 10.71 4.92
C PRO A 38 18.18 11.39 6.16
N SER A 39 17.57 12.48 6.65
CA SER A 39 17.97 13.15 7.89
C SER A 39 17.87 12.26 9.13
N THR A 40 17.06 11.19 9.05
CA THR A 40 16.86 10.23 10.14
C THR A 40 17.84 9.03 10.10
N TRP A 41 18.74 8.98 9.12
CA TRP A 41 19.69 7.89 8.92
C TRP A 41 21.08 8.27 9.40
N GLY A 42 21.94 7.28 9.61
CA GLY A 42 23.34 7.46 9.99
C GLY A 42 24.31 6.63 9.16
N THR A 43 25.55 6.61 9.57
CA THR A 43 26.58 5.68 9.06
C THR A 43 26.46 4.33 9.78
N LEU A 44 27.08 3.27 9.24
CA LEU A 44 27.13 1.97 9.89
C LEU A 44 27.74 2.08 11.30
N ALA A 45 28.84 2.80 11.46
CA ALA A 45 29.49 2.99 12.75
C ALA A 45 28.57 3.67 13.78
N SER A 46 27.84 4.72 13.36
CA SER A 46 26.88 5.39 14.25
C SER A 46 25.70 4.48 14.62
N ALA A 47 25.22 3.66 13.70
CA ALA A 47 24.15 2.70 13.95
C ALA A 47 24.60 1.59 14.92
N GLN A 48 25.80 1.03 14.74
CA GLN A 48 26.37 0.04 15.66
C GLN A 48 26.54 0.59 17.07
N ALA A 49 27.05 1.80 17.22
CA ALA A 49 27.17 2.45 18.52
C ALA A 49 25.80 2.70 19.18
N ALA A 50 24.80 3.05 18.38
CA ALA A 50 23.44 3.30 18.86
C ALA A 50 22.73 2.01 19.30
N VAL A 51 23.01 0.85 18.70
CA VAL A 51 22.49 -0.45 19.15
C VAL A 51 22.81 -0.67 20.63
N THR A 52 24.08 -0.46 21.03
CA THR A 52 24.51 -0.60 22.44
C THR A 52 23.89 0.51 23.29
N ARG A 53 23.95 1.76 22.84
CA ARG A 53 23.44 2.93 23.57
C ARG A 53 21.98 2.83 23.95
N TYR A 54 21.14 2.36 23.04
CA TYR A 54 19.68 2.33 23.21
C TYR A 54 19.12 0.92 23.46
N GLY A 55 19.97 -0.10 23.60
CA GLY A 55 19.53 -1.49 23.83
C GLY A 55 18.72 -2.07 22.68
N LEU A 56 19.10 -1.75 21.43
CA LEU A 56 18.38 -2.16 20.23
C LEU A 56 18.79 -3.55 19.74
N ARG A 57 18.06 -4.11 18.79
CA ARG A 57 18.27 -5.49 18.32
C ARG A 57 19.36 -5.62 17.25
N GLY A 58 19.61 -4.57 16.48
CA GLY A 58 20.61 -4.62 15.42
C GLY A 58 20.54 -3.41 14.48
N VAL A 59 21.25 -3.52 13.38
CA VAL A 59 21.33 -2.50 12.34
C VAL A 59 20.58 -2.92 11.08
N GLY A 60 20.17 -1.93 10.31
CA GLY A 60 19.55 -2.14 9.01
C GLY A 60 20.00 -1.08 8.00
N VAL A 61 19.89 -1.38 6.73
CA VAL A 61 20.30 -0.52 5.63
C VAL A 61 19.08 -0.09 4.80
N LEU A 62 19.02 1.19 4.43
CA LEU A 62 17.98 1.74 3.56
C LEU A 62 18.30 1.41 2.11
N LEU A 63 17.31 0.86 1.40
CA LEU A 63 17.39 0.60 -0.03
C LEU A 63 17.15 1.89 -0.82
N GLY A 64 17.69 1.94 -2.03
CA GLY A 64 17.61 3.10 -2.93
C GLY A 64 18.98 3.50 -3.45
N ASP A 65 19.02 4.46 -4.38
CA ASP A 65 20.25 4.92 -5.06
C ASP A 65 21.05 3.77 -5.67
N GLY A 66 20.34 2.83 -6.28
CA GLY A 66 20.91 1.63 -6.89
C GLY A 66 21.11 0.45 -5.95
N LEU A 67 20.99 0.60 -4.62
CA LEU A 67 20.98 -0.54 -3.69
C LEU A 67 19.58 -1.15 -3.63
N CYS A 68 19.49 -2.43 -3.97
CA CYS A 68 18.28 -3.23 -4.01
C CYS A 68 18.34 -4.40 -3.04
N GLY A 69 17.19 -4.97 -2.72
CA GLY A 69 17.12 -6.15 -1.87
C GLY A 69 15.98 -7.09 -2.24
N ILE A 70 16.23 -8.38 -2.03
CA ILE A 70 15.23 -9.45 -2.07
C ILE A 70 15.10 -10.02 -0.67
N ASP A 71 13.87 -10.18 -0.19
CA ASP A 71 13.52 -10.87 1.05
C ASP A 71 12.71 -12.11 0.70
N ILE A 72 13.13 -13.26 1.24
CA ILE A 72 12.45 -14.55 1.07
C ILE A 72 12.12 -15.08 2.45
N ASP A 73 10.87 -14.90 2.85
CA ASP A 73 10.34 -15.37 4.13
C ASP A 73 10.11 -16.88 4.14
N HIS A 74 10.29 -17.50 5.31
CA HIS A 74 9.98 -18.92 5.57
C HIS A 74 10.63 -19.92 4.60
N CYS A 75 11.78 -19.58 4.04
CA CYS A 75 12.49 -20.38 3.05
C CYS A 75 13.67 -21.17 3.62
N ARG A 76 13.98 -20.99 4.92
CA ARG A 76 15.13 -21.61 5.59
C ARG A 76 14.71 -22.31 6.88
N ASP A 77 15.16 -23.54 7.07
CA ASP A 77 15.07 -24.24 8.34
C ASP A 77 16.12 -23.67 9.31
N PRO A 78 15.72 -23.06 10.44
CA PRO A 78 16.68 -22.46 11.36
C PRO A 78 17.58 -23.46 12.10
N ALA A 79 17.17 -24.73 12.20
CA ALA A 79 17.93 -25.78 12.90
C ALA A 79 19.00 -26.41 12.01
N THR A 80 18.64 -26.73 10.76
CA THR A 80 19.53 -27.43 9.82
C THR A 80 20.20 -26.47 8.83
N GLY A 81 19.65 -25.28 8.64
CA GLY A 81 20.09 -24.34 7.62
C GLY A 81 19.59 -24.68 6.21
N ALA A 82 18.80 -25.75 6.04
CA ALA A 82 18.29 -26.16 4.74
C ALA A 82 17.40 -25.08 4.12
N LEU A 83 17.60 -24.85 2.82
CA LEU A 83 16.88 -23.85 2.04
C LEU A 83 15.82 -24.55 1.17
N SER A 84 14.71 -23.85 0.90
CA SER A 84 13.74 -24.30 -0.10
C SER A 84 14.34 -24.23 -1.51
N ASP A 85 13.85 -25.07 -2.43
CA ASP A 85 14.29 -25.09 -3.83
C ASP A 85 14.19 -23.71 -4.50
N MET A 86 13.12 -22.97 -4.21
CA MET A 86 12.96 -21.60 -4.71
C MET A 86 14.08 -20.67 -4.22
N ALA A 87 14.40 -20.72 -2.93
CA ALA A 87 15.47 -19.89 -2.37
C ALA A 87 16.83 -20.25 -2.98
N VAL A 88 17.14 -21.53 -3.11
CA VAL A 88 18.37 -22.01 -3.76
C VAL A 88 18.47 -21.46 -5.19
N GLN A 89 17.40 -21.55 -5.98
CA GLN A 89 17.39 -21.04 -7.36
C GLN A 89 17.58 -19.53 -7.43
N ILE A 90 16.91 -18.77 -6.54
CA ILE A 90 17.03 -17.32 -6.50
C ILE A 90 18.44 -16.89 -6.08
N ILE A 91 18.98 -17.49 -5.01
CA ILE A 91 20.33 -17.20 -4.51
C ILE A 91 21.38 -17.47 -5.62
N ALA A 92 21.31 -18.65 -6.25
CA ALA A 92 22.22 -19.02 -7.32
C ALA A 92 22.14 -18.05 -8.51
N ARG A 93 20.92 -17.60 -8.87
CA ARG A 93 20.75 -16.66 -9.99
C ARG A 93 21.21 -15.25 -9.64
N MET A 94 20.94 -14.80 -8.42
CA MET A 94 21.33 -13.47 -7.97
C MET A 94 22.82 -13.34 -7.72
N ASP A 95 23.50 -14.41 -7.33
CA ASP A 95 24.95 -14.49 -7.17
C ASP A 95 25.54 -13.22 -6.52
N SER A 96 24.99 -12.79 -5.40
CA SER A 96 25.32 -11.55 -4.68
C SER A 96 25.29 -11.81 -3.16
N TYR A 97 25.62 -10.80 -2.37
CA TYR A 97 25.61 -10.89 -0.91
C TYR A 97 24.28 -11.46 -0.40
N THR A 98 24.36 -12.54 0.36
CA THR A 98 23.21 -13.27 0.88
C THR A 98 23.43 -13.60 2.35
N GLU A 99 22.46 -13.30 3.19
CA GLU A 99 22.48 -13.59 4.63
C GLU A 99 21.16 -14.18 5.13
N ALA A 100 21.20 -14.88 6.28
CA ALA A 100 20.00 -15.28 6.98
C ALA A 100 19.33 -14.06 7.64
N SER A 101 18.00 -13.98 7.56
CA SER A 101 17.22 -12.96 8.24
C SER A 101 17.33 -13.08 9.78
N PRO A 102 16.94 -12.06 10.57
CA PRO A 102 17.03 -12.10 12.03
C PRO A 102 16.26 -13.24 12.70
N SER A 103 15.21 -13.75 12.08
CA SER A 103 14.47 -14.92 12.57
C SER A 103 15.19 -16.24 12.33
N GLY A 104 16.17 -16.26 11.42
CA GLY A 104 16.83 -17.45 10.93
C GLY A 104 16.01 -18.30 9.95
N THR A 105 14.74 -17.94 9.71
CA THR A 105 13.81 -18.67 8.84
C THR A 105 13.70 -18.12 7.42
N GLY A 106 14.25 -16.94 7.18
CA GLY A 106 14.26 -16.26 5.89
C GLY A 106 15.66 -15.90 5.42
N VAL A 107 15.74 -15.35 4.23
CA VAL A 107 16.99 -14.95 3.56
C VAL A 107 16.84 -13.55 2.99
N HIS A 108 17.86 -12.71 3.20
CA HIS A 108 18.01 -11.42 2.53
C HIS A 108 19.14 -11.49 1.49
N ILE A 109 18.88 -10.98 0.30
CA ILE A 109 19.88 -10.82 -0.75
C ILE A 109 20.00 -9.34 -1.04
N LEU A 110 21.21 -8.77 -0.95
CA LEU A 110 21.52 -7.39 -1.32
C LEU A 110 22.32 -7.37 -2.62
N PHE A 111 21.94 -6.45 -3.51
CA PHE A 111 22.60 -6.29 -4.82
C PHE A 111 22.49 -4.83 -5.28
N THR A 112 23.29 -4.44 -6.24
CA THR A 112 23.11 -3.15 -6.95
C THR A 112 22.40 -3.38 -8.27
N GLY A 113 21.56 -2.38 -8.68
CA GLY A 113 20.81 -2.46 -9.93
C GLY A 113 19.47 -1.74 -9.87
N THR A 114 18.54 -2.18 -10.69
CA THR A 114 17.16 -1.69 -10.75
C THR A 114 16.17 -2.85 -10.78
N LYS A 115 15.06 -2.69 -10.08
CA LYS A 115 13.96 -3.63 -10.12
C LYS A 115 13.00 -3.28 -11.26
N PRO A 116 12.49 -4.24 -12.04
CA PRO A 116 11.44 -4.00 -13.03
C PRO A 116 10.19 -3.36 -12.39
N ALA A 117 9.49 -2.55 -13.18
CA ALA A 117 8.17 -2.06 -12.79
C ALA A 117 7.21 -3.23 -12.56
N GLY A 118 6.25 -3.05 -11.63
CA GLY A 118 5.26 -4.07 -11.34
C GLY A 118 5.22 -4.50 -9.88
N PRO A 119 4.67 -5.69 -9.57
CA PRO A 119 4.53 -6.17 -8.19
C PRO A 119 5.87 -6.26 -7.47
N CYS A 120 5.89 -5.81 -6.20
CA CYS A 120 7.09 -5.90 -5.36
C CYS A 120 7.06 -7.14 -4.46
N ARG A 121 5.91 -7.80 -4.31
CA ARG A 121 5.76 -8.92 -3.37
C ARG A 121 4.71 -9.92 -3.83
N LYS A 122 4.90 -11.18 -3.39
CA LYS A 122 3.93 -12.27 -3.53
C LYS A 122 3.90 -13.05 -2.22
N SER A 123 2.98 -12.67 -1.34
CA SER A 123 2.90 -13.22 0.02
C SER A 123 2.65 -14.72 0.05
N SER A 124 2.00 -15.31 -0.98
CA SER A 124 1.76 -16.76 -1.06
C SER A 124 3.03 -17.60 -1.15
N ILE A 125 4.17 -17.00 -1.51
CA ILE A 125 5.48 -17.66 -1.58
C ILE A 125 6.53 -16.95 -0.72
N GLY A 126 6.14 -15.94 0.07
CA GLY A 126 7.03 -15.19 0.94
C GLY A 126 8.11 -14.38 0.23
N LEU A 127 7.92 -14.01 -1.04
CA LEU A 127 8.93 -13.29 -1.83
C LEU A 127 8.61 -11.80 -1.92
N GLU A 128 9.58 -10.97 -1.52
CA GLU A 128 9.55 -9.52 -1.66
C GLU A 128 10.83 -9.00 -2.34
N MET A 129 10.70 -7.93 -3.15
CA MET A 129 11.80 -7.34 -3.91
C MET A 129 11.64 -5.83 -3.98
N TYR A 130 12.67 -5.08 -3.59
CA TYR A 130 12.63 -3.64 -3.46
C TYR A 130 13.90 -2.97 -3.98
N ASP A 131 13.74 -1.79 -4.56
CA ASP A 131 14.79 -0.88 -5.03
C ASP A 131 14.74 0.49 -4.36
N GLY A 132 13.94 0.62 -3.29
CA GLY A 132 13.84 1.85 -2.49
C GLY A 132 12.62 1.88 -1.58
N GLY A 133 12.57 2.90 -0.70
CA GLY A 133 11.45 3.13 0.21
C GLY A 133 11.28 2.06 1.30
N ARG A 134 12.28 1.22 1.50
CA ARG A 134 12.34 0.17 2.52
C ARG A 134 13.71 0.16 3.19
N TYR A 135 13.77 -0.33 4.42
CA TYR A 135 15.04 -0.75 5.02
C TYR A 135 15.04 -2.28 5.16
N PHE A 136 16.22 -2.87 5.05
CA PHE A 136 16.46 -4.27 5.36
C PHE A 136 17.26 -4.36 6.64
N THR A 137 16.86 -5.24 7.54
CA THR A 137 17.69 -5.62 8.68
C THR A 137 18.94 -6.34 8.16
N VAL A 138 20.09 -6.08 8.80
CA VAL A 138 21.37 -6.69 8.43
C VAL A 138 21.91 -7.44 9.64
N THR A 139 22.10 -8.74 9.46
CA THR A 139 22.53 -9.65 10.54
C THR A 139 24.02 -9.95 10.51
N GLY A 140 24.63 -9.91 9.34
CA GLY A 140 25.97 -10.43 9.10
C GLY A 140 26.06 -11.96 9.16
N ASN A 141 24.92 -12.65 9.21
CA ASN A 141 24.82 -14.13 9.22
C ASN A 141 24.89 -14.62 7.77
N VAL A 142 26.07 -14.48 7.18
CA VAL A 142 26.30 -14.66 5.75
C VAL A 142 26.16 -16.14 5.36
N LEU A 143 25.31 -16.40 4.38
CA LEU A 143 25.14 -17.74 3.78
C LEU A 143 26.14 -17.96 2.63
N GLU A 144 26.38 -16.92 1.84
CA GLU A 144 27.41 -16.90 0.80
C GLU A 144 28.26 -15.64 0.92
N ALA A 145 29.56 -15.82 1.10
CA ALA A 145 30.53 -14.73 1.26
C ALA A 145 30.84 -14.04 -0.07
N LYS A 146 29.83 -13.47 -0.71
CA LYS A 146 29.95 -12.71 -1.96
C LYS A 146 29.83 -11.21 -1.71
N ALA A 147 30.49 -10.43 -2.55
CA ALA A 147 30.30 -8.99 -2.57
C ALA A 147 28.89 -8.62 -3.06
N ILE A 148 28.39 -7.45 -2.67
CA ILE A 148 27.20 -6.87 -3.29
C ILE A 148 27.55 -6.55 -4.75
N ALA A 149 26.88 -7.19 -5.70
CA ALA A 149 27.18 -7.14 -7.13
C ALA A 149 26.05 -6.49 -7.92
N GLU A 150 26.35 -6.00 -9.12
CA GLU A 150 25.33 -5.52 -10.06
C GLU A 150 24.55 -6.70 -10.63
N ARG A 151 23.19 -6.68 -10.50
CA ARG A 151 22.33 -7.81 -10.87
C ARG A 151 20.98 -7.37 -11.45
N THR A 152 20.94 -6.31 -12.23
CA THR A 152 19.70 -5.82 -12.89
C THR A 152 19.03 -6.90 -13.74
N GLU A 153 19.81 -7.61 -14.57
CA GLU A 153 19.27 -8.66 -15.45
C GLU A 153 18.78 -9.87 -14.67
N ALA A 154 19.56 -10.33 -13.68
CA ALA A 154 19.15 -11.43 -12.81
C ALA A 154 17.91 -11.08 -12.02
N CYS A 155 17.82 -9.84 -11.48
CA CYS A 155 16.66 -9.30 -10.82
C CYS A 155 15.43 -9.31 -11.74
N ALA A 156 15.58 -8.88 -12.98
CA ALA A 156 14.51 -8.90 -13.98
C ALA A 156 14.01 -10.33 -14.25
N ALA A 157 14.92 -11.29 -14.36
CA ALA A 157 14.56 -12.70 -14.58
C ALA A 157 13.84 -13.31 -13.36
N VAL A 158 14.28 -13.04 -12.12
CA VAL A 158 13.61 -13.46 -10.90
C VAL A 158 12.23 -12.82 -10.81
N HIS A 159 12.12 -11.51 -11.08
CA HIS A 159 10.85 -10.79 -11.08
C HIS A 159 9.87 -11.40 -12.10
N ALA A 160 10.30 -11.64 -13.32
CA ALA A 160 9.46 -12.24 -14.37
C ALA A 160 8.95 -13.64 -13.99
N GLN A 161 9.81 -14.44 -13.38
CA GLN A 161 9.47 -15.82 -13.01
C GLN A 161 8.51 -15.91 -11.84
N TYR A 162 8.67 -15.08 -10.81
CA TYR A 162 7.99 -15.27 -9.54
C TYR A 162 6.97 -14.17 -9.20
N LEU A 163 7.21 -12.92 -9.61
CA LEU A 163 6.41 -11.76 -9.23
C LEU A 163 5.54 -11.23 -10.36
N ALA A 164 6.01 -11.28 -11.60
CA ALA A 164 5.22 -10.84 -12.74
C ALA A 164 3.93 -11.66 -12.80
N LYS A 165 2.81 -10.98 -13.05
CA LYS A 165 1.59 -11.70 -13.43
C LYS A 165 1.85 -12.33 -14.78
N PRO A 166 1.45 -13.62 -15.02
CA PRO A 166 1.46 -14.17 -16.36
C PRO A 166 0.73 -13.17 -17.27
N GLU A 167 1.42 -12.63 -18.26
CA GLU A 167 0.69 -11.98 -19.33
C GLU A 167 -0.19 -13.07 -19.96
N PRO A 168 -1.50 -12.81 -20.13
CA PRO A 168 -2.32 -13.73 -20.92
C PRO A 168 -1.62 -13.82 -22.27
N ALA A 169 -1.23 -15.03 -22.68
CA ALA A 169 -0.72 -15.31 -24.01
C ALA A 169 -1.84 -14.96 -25.02
N GLY A 170 -1.79 -13.76 -25.53
CA GLY A 170 -2.80 -13.21 -26.42
C GLY A 170 -2.37 -11.83 -26.84
N THR A 171 -2.37 -11.58 -28.12
CA THR A 171 -2.23 -10.34 -28.87
C THR A 171 -2.32 -9.09 -27.98
N PRO A 172 -1.42 -8.09 -28.09
CA PRO A 172 -1.53 -6.86 -27.33
C PRO A 172 -2.96 -6.37 -27.47
N ALA A 173 -3.68 -6.33 -26.34
CA ALA A 173 -5.03 -5.79 -26.33
C ALA A 173 -4.93 -4.39 -26.94
N PRO A 174 -5.74 -4.05 -27.95
CA PRO A 174 -5.71 -2.73 -28.53
C PRO A 174 -5.80 -1.74 -27.36
N ALA A 175 -4.95 -0.72 -27.38
CA ALA A 175 -4.97 0.34 -26.38
C ALA A 175 -6.43 0.75 -26.24
N VAL A 176 -7.03 0.55 -25.04
CA VAL A 176 -8.40 0.94 -24.78
C VAL A 176 -8.41 2.44 -24.91
N VAL A 177 -8.77 2.94 -26.08
CA VAL A 177 -9.07 4.34 -26.30
C VAL A 177 -10.37 4.58 -25.54
N TRP A 178 -10.24 5.14 -24.34
CA TRP A 178 -11.36 5.58 -23.53
C TRP A 178 -12.10 6.65 -24.32
N GLN A 179 -13.16 6.29 -25.03
CA GLN A 179 -14.04 7.27 -25.65
C GLN A 179 -14.72 8.06 -24.53
N ALA A 180 -14.78 9.37 -24.70
CA ALA A 180 -15.52 10.23 -23.80
C ALA A 180 -16.94 9.67 -23.65
N VAL A 181 -17.32 9.37 -22.42
CA VAL A 181 -18.67 8.83 -22.15
C VAL A 181 -19.64 10.00 -22.26
N ASP A 182 -20.38 10.04 -23.35
CA ASP A 182 -21.37 11.09 -23.65
C ASP A 182 -22.68 10.88 -22.84
N ARG A 183 -22.52 10.58 -21.55
CA ARG A 183 -23.60 10.35 -20.58
C ARG A 183 -23.38 11.23 -19.36
N SER A 184 -24.47 11.69 -18.75
CA SER A 184 -24.40 12.46 -17.50
C SER A 184 -23.80 11.64 -16.35
N ASP A 185 -23.28 12.32 -15.32
CA ASP A 185 -22.77 11.66 -14.13
C ASP A 185 -23.87 10.83 -13.43
N GLU A 186 -25.11 11.30 -13.45
CA GLU A 186 -26.25 10.63 -12.83
C GLU A 186 -26.61 9.32 -13.56
N GLU A 187 -26.60 9.33 -14.89
CA GLU A 187 -26.84 8.11 -15.69
C GLU A 187 -25.76 7.06 -15.49
N ILE A 188 -24.51 7.48 -15.37
CA ILE A 188 -23.38 6.58 -15.08
C ILE A 188 -23.52 5.99 -13.68
N LEU A 189 -23.79 6.82 -12.67
CA LEU A 189 -24.02 6.37 -11.29
C LEU A 189 -25.15 5.37 -11.19
N HIS A 190 -26.28 5.65 -11.85
CA HIS A 190 -27.41 4.73 -11.90
C HIS A 190 -27.03 3.38 -12.53
N THR A 191 -26.28 3.41 -13.63
CA THR A 191 -25.81 2.20 -14.30
C THR A 191 -24.83 1.41 -13.42
N ALA A 192 -23.91 2.11 -12.75
CA ALA A 192 -22.93 1.51 -11.84
C ALA A 192 -23.61 0.81 -10.64
N CYS A 193 -24.62 1.43 -10.06
CA CYS A 193 -25.40 0.83 -8.96
C CYS A 193 -26.24 -0.37 -9.41
N SER A 194 -26.61 -0.45 -10.69
CA SER A 194 -27.41 -1.54 -11.26
C SER A 194 -26.56 -2.69 -11.82
N ALA A 195 -25.24 -2.56 -11.82
CA ALA A 195 -24.32 -3.57 -12.31
C ALA A 195 -24.18 -4.76 -11.34
N LYS A 196 -23.51 -5.83 -11.79
CA LYS A 196 -23.28 -7.05 -10.98
C LYS A 196 -22.68 -6.77 -9.59
N ASP A 197 -21.74 -5.81 -9.51
CA ASP A 197 -21.10 -5.36 -8.26
C ASP A 197 -21.71 -4.05 -7.73
N GLY A 198 -22.93 -3.73 -8.14
CA GLY A 198 -23.59 -2.45 -7.88
C GLY A 198 -23.86 -2.19 -6.38
N GLU A 199 -24.11 -3.23 -5.58
CA GLU A 199 -24.29 -3.09 -4.15
C GLU A 199 -23.03 -2.51 -3.47
N ARG A 200 -21.86 -3.03 -3.84
CA ARG A 200 -20.59 -2.52 -3.33
C ARG A 200 -20.32 -1.08 -3.78
N PHE A 201 -20.64 -0.77 -5.04
CA PHE A 201 -20.52 0.59 -5.57
C PHE A 201 -21.44 1.55 -4.82
N ALA A 202 -22.70 1.19 -4.62
CA ALA A 202 -23.69 1.99 -3.90
C ALA A 202 -23.29 2.19 -2.44
N ALA A 203 -22.80 1.14 -1.76
CA ALA A 203 -22.31 1.22 -0.39
C ALA A 203 -21.12 2.20 -0.25
N LEU A 204 -20.16 2.14 -1.16
CA LEU A 204 -19.02 3.07 -1.18
C LEU A 204 -19.48 4.50 -1.46
N TYR A 205 -20.38 4.70 -2.42
CA TYR A 205 -20.93 6.02 -2.73
C TYR A 205 -21.68 6.61 -1.52
N ALA A 206 -22.42 5.78 -0.78
CA ALA A 206 -23.12 6.18 0.45
C ALA A 206 -22.21 6.36 1.67
N GLY A 207 -20.93 5.96 1.60
CA GLY A 207 -19.98 6.00 2.72
C GLY A 207 -20.06 4.80 3.67
N SER A 208 -20.79 3.75 3.33
CA SER A 208 -20.97 2.53 4.14
C SER A 208 -19.93 1.48 3.80
N TRP A 209 -18.65 1.80 3.96
CA TRP A 209 -17.51 0.99 3.53
C TRP A 209 -17.11 -0.14 4.48
N GLN A 210 -17.53 -0.08 5.76
CA GLN A 210 -17.03 -0.94 6.85
C GLN A 210 -17.30 -2.43 6.64
N ALA A 211 -18.35 -2.76 5.88
CA ALA A 211 -18.69 -4.15 5.55
C ALA A 211 -17.74 -4.78 4.51
N TYR A 212 -16.97 -3.96 3.78
CA TYR A 212 -16.17 -4.41 2.65
C TYR A 212 -14.67 -4.20 2.83
N TYR A 213 -14.25 -3.27 3.71
CA TYR A 213 -12.84 -2.85 3.82
C TYR A 213 -12.42 -2.68 5.27
N ALA A 214 -11.17 -3.02 5.56
CA ALA A 214 -10.58 -2.87 6.89
C ALA A 214 -10.24 -1.41 7.24
N SER A 215 -10.07 -0.55 6.24
CA SER A 215 -9.77 0.87 6.47
C SER A 215 -10.46 1.78 5.47
N HIS A 216 -10.74 3.02 5.91
CA HIS A 216 -11.30 4.05 5.05
C HIS A 216 -10.39 4.36 3.85
N SER A 217 -9.05 4.25 4.01
CA SER A 217 -8.11 4.49 2.91
C SER A 217 -8.11 3.40 1.83
N GLU A 218 -8.42 2.15 2.21
CA GLU A 218 -8.67 1.07 1.26
C GLU A 218 -9.99 1.27 0.51
N ALA A 219 -11.02 1.73 1.20
CA ALA A 219 -12.29 2.10 0.60
C ALA A 219 -12.12 3.24 -0.41
N ASP A 220 -11.38 4.32 -0.04
CA ASP A 220 -11.05 5.42 -0.95
C ASP A 220 -10.41 4.90 -2.25
N LEU A 221 -9.37 4.05 -2.13
CA LEU A 221 -8.66 3.48 -3.28
C LEU A 221 -9.58 2.62 -4.14
N SER A 222 -10.38 1.76 -3.52
CA SER A 222 -11.31 0.89 -4.24
C SER A 222 -12.37 1.68 -4.97
N PHE A 223 -12.94 2.71 -4.32
CA PHE A 223 -13.94 3.56 -4.96
C PHE A 223 -13.36 4.34 -6.13
N CYS A 224 -12.15 4.89 -6.02
CA CYS A 224 -11.48 5.55 -7.13
C CYS A 224 -11.21 4.61 -8.32
N ASN A 225 -10.87 3.34 -8.07
CA ASN A 225 -10.72 2.35 -9.13
C ASN A 225 -12.05 2.07 -9.85
N LEU A 226 -13.16 1.99 -9.11
CA LEU A 226 -14.50 1.85 -9.68
C LEU A 226 -14.89 3.10 -10.48
N LEU A 227 -14.64 4.30 -9.96
CA LEU A 227 -14.87 5.54 -10.68
C LEU A 227 -14.02 5.64 -11.95
N ALA A 228 -12.75 5.23 -11.92
CA ALA A 228 -11.89 5.22 -13.10
C ALA A 228 -12.47 4.32 -14.22
N PHE A 229 -13.04 3.19 -13.84
CA PHE A 229 -13.72 2.30 -14.80
C PHE A 229 -14.97 2.95 -15.41
N TRP A 230 -15.87 3.47 -14.56
CA TRP A 230 -17.16 3.98 -15.01
C TRP A 230 -17.07 5.33 -15.71
N PHE A 231 -16.12 6.18 -15.35
CA PHE A 231 -15.92 7.53 -15.88
C PHE A 231 -14.73 7.62 -16.85
N ALA A 232 -14.30 6.48 -17.41
CA ALA A 232 -13.21 6.43 -18.40
C ALA A 232 -11.93 7.18 -17.93
N ALA A 233 -11.60 7.11 -16.64
CA ALA A 233 -10.49 7.79 -15.99
C ALA A 233 -10.50 9.34 -16.13
N ASP A 234 -11.64 9.95 -16.44
CA ASP A 234 -11.82 11.42 -16.39
C ASP A 234 -11.68 11.91 -14.95
N LYS A 235 -10.53 12.50 -14.65
CA LYS A 235 -10.18 12.93 -13.29
C LYS A 235 -11.11 14.00 -12.74
N ALA A 236 -11.58 14.92 -13.59
CA ALA A 236 -12.46 15.99 -13.15
C ALA A 236 -13.84 15.44 -12.75
N ARG A 237 -14.37 14.51 -13.52
CA ARG A 237 -15.63 13.82 -13.20
C ARG A 237 -15.47 12.93 -11.97
N MET A 238 -14.38 12.18 -11.87
CA MET A 238 -14.08 11.32 -10.72
C MET A 238 -13.97 12.13 -9.43
N ASP A 239 -13.25 13.25 -9.42
CA ASP A 239 -13.13 14.12 -8.24
C ASP A 239 -14.49 14.69 -7.84
N ARG A 240 -15.28 15.18 -8.80
CA ARG A 240 -16.62 15.70 -8.54
C ARG A 240 -17.54 14.64 -7.90
N VAL A 241 -17.53 13.43 -8.44
CA VAL A 241 -18.33 12.32 -7.92
C VAL A 241 -17.83 11.84 -6.56
N PHE A 242 -16.52 11.75 -6.36
CA PHE A 242 -15.95 11.39 -5.07
C PHE A 242 -16.32 12.42 -3.99
N ARG A 243 -16.25 13.71 -4.29
CA ARG A 243 -16.66 14.78 -3.38
C ARG A 243 -18.14 14.74 -3.02
N ALA A 244 -18.98 14.25 -3.90
CA ALA A 244 -20.41 14.08 -3.65
C ALA A 244 -20.73 12.79 -2.86
N SER A 245 -19.77 11.90 -2.65
CA SER A 245 -19.96 10.64 -1.94
C SER A 245 -19.80 10.77 -0.43
N GLY A 246 -20.35 9.82 0.32
CA GLY A 246 -20.17 9.71 1.76
C GLY A 246 -18.76 9.33 2.21
N LEU A 247 -17.83 9.03 1.29
CA LEU A 247 -16.41 8.83 1.57
C LEU A 247 -15.64 10.14 1.68
N MET A 248 -16.23 11.27 1.24
CA MET A 248 -15.54 12.57 1.27
C MET A 248 -15.19 12.97 2.70
N ARG A 249 -13.94 13.39 2.91
CA ARG A 249 -13.41 13.84 4.20
C ARG A 249 -12.24 14.83 3.99
N PRO A 250 -11.87 15.63 5.01
CA PRO A 250 -10.81 16.65 4.88
C PRO A 250 -9.45 16.11 4.40
N LYS A 251 -9.17 14.82 4.62
CA LYS A 251 -7.96 14.16 4.14
C LYS A 251 -7.84 14.20 2.60
N TRP A 252 -8.96 14.28 1.88
CA TRP A 252 -8.97 14.33 0.41
C TRP A 252 -8.16 15.50 -0.14
N ASP A 253 -8.30 16.68 0.50
CA ASP A 253 -7.64 17.91 0.12
C ASP A 253 -6.29 18.13 0.82
N GLN A 254 -5.88 17.19 1.69
CA GLN A 254 -4.62 17.29 2.41
C GLN A 254 -3.43 17.22 1.45
N ARG A 255 -2.57 18.22 1.48
CA ARG A 255 -1.38 18.31 0.64
C ARG A 255 -0.35 17.23 1.00
N ARG A 256 0.22 16.60 -0.04
CA ARG A 256 1.36 15.68 0.02
C ARG A 256 2.37 16.12 -1.04
N GLY A 257 3.28 17.01 -0.68
CA GLY A 257 4.16 17.68 -1.62
C GLY A 257 3.38 18.60 -2.57
N ALA A 258 3.60 18.47 -3.88
CA ALA A 258 2.94 19.28 -4.90
C ALA A 258 1.49 18.89 -5.21
N LYS A 259 0.98 17.78 -4.65
CA LYS A 259 -0.35 17.20 -4.94
C LYS A 259 -1.17 17.04 -3.67
N THR A 260 -2.50 16.91 -3.81
CA THR A 260 -3.38 16.53 -2.71
C THR A 260 -3.38 15.00 -2.52
N TYR A 261 -3.97 14.51 -1.42
CA TYR A 261 -4.17 13.08 -1.22
C TYR A 261 -5.05 12.47 -2.32
N GLY A 262 -6.09 13.16 -2.73
CA GLY A 262 -6.95 12.75 -3.85
C GLY A 262 -6.16 12.61 -5.17
N ASP A 263 -5.31 13.60 -5.49
CA ASP A 263 -4.50 13.59 -6.72
C ASP A 263 -3.36 12.59 -6.70
N ALA A 264 -2.70 12.39 -5.55
CA ALA A 264 -1.47 11.61 -5.45
C ALA A 264 -1.71 10.12 -5.18
N GLY A 265 -2.81 9.79 -4.51
CA GLY A 265 -3.12 8.45 -4.01
C GLY A 265 -4.17 7.72 -4.83
N PRO A 266 -5.45 7.80 -4.44
CA PRO A 266 -6.49 6.94 -5.00
C PRO A 266 -6.78 7.19 -6.49
N CYS A 267 -6.81 8.45 -6.93
CA CYS A 267 -7.11 8.80 -8.33
C CYS A 267 -5.93 8.62 -9.30
N ARG A 268 -4.81 8.10 -8.84
CA ARG A 268 -3.73 7.64 -9.71
C ARG A 268 -4.12 6.32 -10.36
N GLY A 269 -5.19 6.26 -11.13
CA GLY A 269 -5.65 5.03 -11.75
C GLY A 269 -4.50 4.17 -12.23
N ARG A 270 -4.12 3.17 -11.44
CA ARG A 270 -3.37 2.04 -11.96
C ARG A 270 -4.32 1.30 -12.87
N LEU A 271 -4.34 1.72 -14.12
CA LEU A 271 -4.83 0.90 -15.21
C LEU A 271 -3.86 -0.27 -15.41
N SER A 272 -3.64 -1.07 -14.37
CA SER A 272 -2.91 -2.31 -14.45
C SER A 272 -3.93 -3.44 -14.51
N GLY A 273 -4.24 -3.84 -15.75
CA GLY A 273 -4.58 -5.21 -16.11
C GLY A 273 -5.63 -5.92 -15.25
N GLY A 274 -6.89 -5.52 -15.38
CA GLY A 274 -8.02 -6.38 -15.12
C GLY A 274 -9.05 -6.10 -16.22
N VAL A 275 -9.07 -6.94 -17.26
CA VAL A 275 -10.08 -6.90 -18.30
C VAL A 275 -11.41 -7.27 -17.64
N HIS A 276 -12.21 -6.26 -17.28
CA HIS A 276 -13.64 -6.46 -17.12
C HIS A 276 -14.29 -6.10 -18.45
N PRO A 277 -15.13 -6.99 -19.02
CA PRO A 277 -15.80 -6.72 -20.29
C PRO A 277 -16.66 -5.46 -20.15
N ALA A 278 -16.62 -4.63 -21.19
CA ALA A 278 -17.54 -3.51 -21.34
C ALA A 278 -18.98 -3.99 -21.15
N PRO A 279 -19.87 -3.18 -20.53
CA PRO A 279 -21.27 -3.53 -20.45
C PRO A 279 -21.84 -3.70 -21.85
N ALA A 280 -22.38 -4.88 -22.16
CA ALA A 280 -23.02 -5.18 -23.40
C ALA A 280 -24.14 -4.15 -23.66
N ASP A 281 -24.14 -3.60 -24.87
CA ASP A 281 -25.20 -2.71 -25.39
C ASP A 281 -26.54 -3.42 -25.26
N SER A 282 -27.41 -2.90 -24.39
CA SER A 282 -28.74 -3.46 -24.11
C SER A 282 -29.78 -3.21 -25.26
N ARG A 283 -29.33 -2.95 -26.49
CA ARG A 283 -30.18 -2.78 -27.68
C ARG A 283 -30.25 -4.00 -28.54
N ARG A 284 -30.56 -5.18 -27.99
CA ARG A 284 -31.18 -6.28 -28.73
C ARG A 284 -32.08 -7.07 -27.79
N ARG A 285 -33.37 -6.74 -27.80
CA ARG A 285 -34.44 -7.69 -27.47
C ARG A 285 -34.95 -8.32 -28.74
N PRO A 286 -35.19 -9.64 -28.74
CA PRO A 286 -36.47 -10.15 -29.13
C PRO A 286 -37.17 -10.83 -27.94
N GLY A 287 -38.49 -10.61 -27.90
CA GLY A 287 -39.35 -10.98 -26.79
C GLY A 287 -39.52 -12.48 -26.58
N LEU A 288 -39.99 -12.79 -25.38
CA LEU A 288 -41.10 -13.72 -25.14
C LEU A 288 -41.54 -13.68 -23.69
N CYS A 289 -42.83 -13.73 -23.48
CA CYS A 289 -43.59 -13.71 -22.25
C CYS A 289 -43.18 -14.76 -21.21
N GLY A 290 -43.25 -14.41 -19.93
CA GLY A 290 -43.22 -15.34 -18.80
C GLY A 290 -43.51 -14.61 -17.48
N SER A 291 -44.73 -14.73 -17.00
CA SER A 291 -45.25 -14.19 -15.76
C SER A 291 -44.55 -14.79 -14.54
N GLY A 292 -43.92 -13.96 -13.69
CA GLY A 292 -43.36 -14.36 -12.41
C GLY A 292 -43.12 -13.14 -11.52
N ARG A 293 -43.89 -13.04 -10.43
CA ARG A 293 -43.73 -11.98 -9.42
C ARG A 293 -42.36 -12.03 -8.80
N SER A 294 -41.60 -10.93 -8.93
CA SER A 294 -40.36 -10.69 -8.15
C SER A 294 -40.66 -9.81 -6.94
N PRO A 295 -40.00 -10.07 -5.78
CA PRO A 295 -40.07 -9.16 -4.64
C PRO A 295 -39.27 -7.89 -4.94
N ALA A 296 -39.77 -6.76 -4.45
CA ALA A 296 -39.16 -5.44 -4.61
C ALA A 296 -37.74 -5.41 -4.06
N GLY A 297 -36.75 -5.22 -4.92
CA GLY A 297 -35.38 -4.90 -4.56
C GLY A 297 -35.28 -3.47 -4.01
N PRO A 298 -34.22 -3.15 -3.24
CA PRO A 298 -34.07 -1.85 -2.61
C PRO A 298 -33.94 -0.76 -3.69
N GLN A 299 -34.88 0.17 -3.70
CA GLN A 299 -34.84 1.37 -4.51
C GLN A 299 -33.64 2.21 -4.10
N CYS A 300 -32.77 2.49 -5.05
CA CYS A 300 -31.59 3.34 -4.89
C CYS A 300 -32.02 4.76 -4.46
N GLN A 301 -31.74 5.14 -3.21
CA GLN A 301 -32.16 6.41 -2.61
C GLN A 301 -31.23 7.59 -3.04
N ILE A 302 -30.97 7.74 -4.33
CA ILE A 302 -30.18 8.88 -4.82
C ILE A 302 -30.94 10.22 -4.74
N HIS A 303 -32.28 10.19 -4.65
CA HIS A 303 -33.11 11.41 -4.65
C HIS A 303 -33.34 12.10 -3.30
N ARG A 304 -32.91 11.53 -2.15
CA ARG A 304 -33.27 12.12 -0.82
C ARG A 304 -32.24 13.09 -0.21
N CYS A 305 -31.08 13.30 -0.80
CA CYS A 305 -30.07 14.22 -0.24
C CYS A 305 -30.16 15.67 -0.70
N ARG A 306 -31.10 16.05 -1.55
CA ARG A 306 -31.24 17.45 -2.05
C ARG A 306 -32.35 18.28 -1.44
N GLN A 307 -33.11 17.78 -0.44
CA GLN A 307 -34.12 18.60 0.24
C GLN A 307 -33.92 18.56 1.74
N GLY A 308 -33.23 19.54 2.29
CA GLY A 308 -33.14 19.73 3.73
C GLY A 308 -32.03 20.62 4.23
N ALA A 309 -31.94 21.84 3.74
CA ALA A 309 -31.26 22.91 4.46
C ALA A 309 -32.00 24.23 4.23
N GLY A 310 -33.09 24.40 4.96
CA GLY A 310 -33.72 25.72 5.18
C GLY A 310 -33.14 26.32 6.49
N PRO A 311 -33.02 27.66 6.59
CA PRO A 311 -32.36 28.32 7.73
C PRO A 311 -33.35 28.42 8.89
N GLY A 312 -33.03 27.80 10.04
CA GLY A 312 -33.87 27.79 11.25
C GLY A 312 -33.05 28.01 12.51
N GLN A 313 -32.97 29.28 12.91
CA GLN A 313 -33.06 29.85 14.26
C GLN A 313 -32.00 29.46 15.31
N ARG A 314 -31.30 30.50 15.71
CA ARG A 314 -30.48 30.64 16.93
C ARG A 314 -31.37 30.53 18.18
N ALA A 315 -31.02 29.68 19.13
CA ALA A 315 -31.40 29.76 20.50
C ALA A 315 -30.17 29.81 21.39
N GLY A 316 -30.09 30.85 22.21
CA GLY A 316 -28.98 31.20 23.06
C GLY A 316 -28.85 30.36 24.34
N PRO A 317 -27.82 30.65 25.16
CA PRO A 317 -27.38 29.77 26.22
C PRO A 317 -28.20 29.91 27.49
N ARG A 318 -28.59 28.80 28.13
CA ARG A 318 -29.01 28.76 29.51
C ARG A 318 -27.85 28.41 30.44
N ARG A 319 -27.61 29.34 31.36
CA ARG A 319 -26.83 29.18 32.60
C ARG A 319 -27.56 28.23 33.57
N GLN A 320 -26.85 27.39 34.26
CA GLN A 320 -27.06 26.94 35.64
C GLN A 320 -25.69 26.46 36.13
N GLU A 321 -25.07 27.19 37.00
CA GLU A 321 -25.02 27.27 38.47
C GLU A 321 -24.52 25.99 39.14
N LEU A 322 -23.27 26.14 39.63
CA LEU A 322 -22.69 25.80 40.93
C LEU A 322 -23.31 24.68 41.78
N LEU A 323 -22.48 23.72 42.14
CA LEU A 323 -22.41 23.26 43.52
C LEU A 323 -21.00 22.70 43.86
N HIS A 324 -20.52 23.15 45.03
CA HIS A 324 -19.24 22.87 45.70
C HIS A 324 -19.16 21.43 46.22
N GLY A 325 -17.91 20.88 46.26
CA GLY A 325 -17.61 19.63 46.96
C GLY A 325 -16.12 19.36 47.20
N ARG A 326 -15.52 20.10 48.10
CA ARG A 326 -14.48 19.78 49.12
C ARG A 326 -13.58 18.57 48.94
N HIS A 327 -12.27 18.90 48.89
CA HIS A 327 -11.12 18.31 49.63
C HIS A 327 -11.14 16.84 50.06
N ARG A 328 -10.10 16.09 49.65
CA ARG A 328 -9.26 15.29 50.57
C ARG A 328 -7.83 15.14 50.06
N LYS A 329 -6.91 15.62 50.87
CA LYS A 329 -5.43 15.42 50.78
C LYS A 329 -5.11 13.96 51.14
N ARG A 330 -4.11 13.36 50.48
CA ARG A 330 -3.41 12.18 50.95
C ARG A 330 -1.98 12.57 51.41
N PRO A 331 -1.46 11.99 52.49
CA PRO A 331 -0.13 12.23 52.99
C PRO A 331 0.91 11.29 52.30
N PRO A 332 2.23 11.58 52.43
CA PRO A 332 3.32 10.78 51.90
C PRO A 332 3.64 9.58 52.78
N LEU A 333 4.11 8.52 52.17
CA LEU A 333 4.68 7.35 52.83
C LEU A 333 6.21 7.38 52.77
N PRO A 334 6.86 6.68 53.73
CA PRO A 334 8.29 6.79 54.01
C PRO A 334 9.20 6.17 52.94
#